data_2498c3a7f2918dadf0a3e2183deb9c76
#
_entry.id   2498c3a7f2918dadf0a3e2183deb9c76
#
_cell.length_a   1.000
_cell.length_b   1.000
_cell.length_c   1.000
_cell.angle_alpha   90.00
_cell.angle_beta   90.00
_cell.angle_gamma   90.00
#
_symmetry.space_group_name_H-M   'P 1'
#
loop_
_entity.id
_entity.type
_entity.pdbx_description
1 polymer ?
#
loop_
_entity_poly.entity_id
_entity_poly.type
_entity_poly.pdbx_seq_one_letter_code
_entity_poly.pdbx_strand_id
1 'polypeptide(L)'
;MTDPATASSEARVYTVVGFAGSLRRGSYNRALLRAAIELAPPELHIETHELDALPLYNGDVEAAGVPQSVEELRAAIRQADALLIATPEYNHGVPGVLKNAIDWSSRPPRGSALNGKAAAVMGASPGTTGTARSQSQLRPAFVFTNTYALLQPEVLVARAHEKFDADGRLVDQATRDFLATFLQRFAEFIGRFTT
;
A
#
# COMPACT_ATOMS: atom_id res chain seq x y z
N MET A 1 -12.80 -15.19 47.49
CA MET A 1 -11.87 -15.36 46.38
C MET A 1 -12.64 -15.05 45.13
N THR A 2 -12.56 -13.81 44.67
CA THR A 2 -13.21 -13.31 43.44
C THR A 2 -12.19 -13.43 42.33
N ASP A 3 -12.55 -14.21 41.31
CA ASP A 3 -11.80 -14.43 40.09
C ASP A 3 -11.60 -13.09 39.33
N PRO A 4 -10.39 -12.70 38.94
CA PRO A 4 -10.20 -11.49 38.14
C PRO A 4 -10.73 -11.73 36.74
N ALA A 5 -11.82 -11.02 36.41
CA ALA A 5 -12.43 -10.98 35.10
C ALA A 5 -11.35 -10.82 34.02
N THR A 6 -11.30 -11.77 33.08
CA THR A 6 -10.62 -11.66 31.80
C THR A 6 -11.21 -10.47 31.03
N ALA A 7 -10.58 -9.32 31.13
CA ALA A 7 -10.83 -8.23 30.21
C ALA A 7 -10.44 -8.70 28.80
N SER A 8 -11.42 -8.97 27.96
CA SER A 8 -11.22 -9.13 26.53
C SER A 8 -10.69 -7.79 26.01
N SER A 9 -9.39 -7.69 25.76
CA SER A 9 -8.86 -6.53 25.03
C SER A 9 -9.52 -6.56 23.65
N GLU A 10 -10.40 -5.62 23.37
CA GLU A 10 -10.90 -5.42 22.00
C GLU A 10 -9.66 -5.27 21.11
N ALA A 11 -9.55 -6.15 20.11
CA ALA A 11 -8.42 -6.11 19.18
C ALA A 11 -8.44 -4.75 18.47
N ARG A 12 -7.33 -4.01 18.54
CA ARG A 12 -7.20 -2.70 17.90
C ARG A 12 -7.35 -2.85 16.38
N VAL A 13 -8.21 -2.07 15.77
CA VAL A 13 -8.34 -1.97 14.32
C VAL A 13 -7.43 -0.87 13.80
N TYR A 14 -6.54 -1.21 12.86
CA TYR A 14 -5.63 -0.28 12.21
C TYR A 14 -6.24 0.25 10.92
N THR A 15 -6.24 1.57 10.75
CA THR A 15 -6.63 2.21 9.50
C THR A 15 -5.45 2.19 8.53
N VAL A 16 -5.66 1.64 7.34
CA VAL A 16 -4.64 1.52 6.29
C VAL A 16 -5.09 2.28 5.05
N VAL A 17 -4.28 3.20 4.55
CA VAL A 17 -4.52 3.79 3.25
C VAL A 17 -3.87 2.94 2.15
N GLY A 18 -4.70 2.46 1.20
CA GLY A 18 -4.29 1.63 0.08
C GLY A 18 -4.31 2.40 -1.23
N PHE A 19 -3.27 2.28 -2.06
CA PHE A 19 -3.30 2.82 -3.41
C PHE A 19 -2.55 1.95 -4.43
N ALA A 20 -3.00 2.02 -5.68
CA ALA A 20 -2.41 1.27 -6.78
C ALA A 20 -1.64 2.19 -7.72
N GLY A 21 -0.40 1.81 -8.05
CA GLY A 21 0.47 2.54 -8.98
C GLY A 21 0.08 2.44 -10.46
N SER A 22 -1.20 2.13 -10.77
CA SER A 22 -1.69 2.03 -12.15
C SER A 22 -3.04 2.71 -12.30
N LEU A 23 -3.16 3.64 -13.24
CA LEU A 23 -4.40 4.35 -13.55
C LEU A 23 -5.33 3.59 -14.51
N ARG A 24 -4.88 2.46 -15.08
CA ARG A 24 -5.67 1.68 -16.03
C ARG A 24 -6.90 1.06 -15.34
N ARG A 25 -8.10 1.16 -15.92
CA ARG A 25 -9.35 0.60 -15.37
C ARG A 25 -9.25 -0.90 -15.10
N GLY A 26 -8.73 -1.69 -16.06
CA GLY A 26 -8.49 -3.14 -15.91
C GLY A 26 -7.13 -3.47 -15.29
N SER A 27 -6.65 -2.69 -14.34
CA SER A 27 -5.36 -2.92 -13.67
C SER A 27 -5.42 -4.11 -12.72
N TYR A 28 -4.52 -5.09 -12.89
CA TYR A 28 -4.34 -6.19 -11.93
C TYR A 28 -3.93 -5.70 -10.54
N ASN A 29 -3.27 -4.56 -10.42
CA ASN A 29 -2.88 -4.01 -9.13
C ASN A 29 -4.06 -3.34 -8.40
N ARG A 30 -4.97 -2.70 -9.14
CA ARG A 30 -6.27 -2.27 -8.56
C ARG A 30 -7.12 -3.47 -8.15
N ALA A 31 -7.11 -4.54 -8.96
CA ALA A 31 -7.78 -5.81 -8.64
C ALA A 31 -7.17 -6.49 -7.41
N LEU A 32 -5.83 -6.52 -7.30
CA LEU A 32 -5.13 -7.06 -6.16
C LEU A 32 -5.43 -6.26 -4.87
N LEU A 33 -5.53 -4.94 -4.97
CA LEU A 33 -5.91 -4.10 -3.83
C LEU A 33 -7.34 -4.38 -3.37
N ARG A 34 -8.30 -4.57 -4.30
CA ARG A 34 -9.67 -5.00 -3.95
C ARG A 34 -9.67 -6.37 -3.26
N ALA A 35 -8.88 -7.32 -3.78
CA ALA A 35 -8.74 -8.64 -3.15
C ALA A 35 -8.13 -8.53 -1.73
N ALA A 36 -7.20 -7.62 -1.51
CA ALA A 36 -6.64 -7.36 -0.18
C ALA A 36 -7.69 -6.80 0.79
N ILE A 37 -8.58 -5.91 0.33
CA ILE A 37 -9.68 -5.41 1.15
C ILE A 37 -10.66 -6.54 1.50
N GLU A 38 -11.00 -7.40 0.53
CA GLU A 38 -11.89 -8.55 0.76
C GLU A 38 -11.31 -9.56 1.75
N LEU A 39 -9.99 -9.77 1.73
CA LEU A 39 -9.27 -10.77 2.53
C LEU A 39 -8.64 -10.19 3.80
N ALA A 40 -8.88 -8.91 4.08
CA ALA A 40 -8.32 -8.25 5.25
C ALA A 40 -8.79 -8.93 6.54
N PRO A 41 -7.88 -9.20 7.48
CA PRO A 41 -8.26 -9.66 8.81
C PRO A 41 -9.00 -8.54 9.57
N PRO A 42 -9.75 -8.88 10.64
CA PRO A 42 -10.55 -7.89 11.39
C PRO A 42 -9.76 -6.71 11.94
N GLU A 43 -8.47 -6.87 12.14
CA GLU A 43 -7.55 -5.84 12.64
C GLU A 43 -7.17 -4.81 11.59
N LEU A 44 -7.50 -5.00 10.29
CA LEU A 44 -7.19 -4.07 9.22
C LEU A 44 -8.45 -3.47 8.59
N HIS A 45 -8.57 -2.16 8.65
CA HIS A 45 -9.52 -1.38 7.86
C HIS A 45 -8.77 -0.68 6.74
N ILE A 46 -8.95 -1.14 5.47
CA ILE A 46 -8.22 -0.63 4.32
C ILE A 46 -9.13 0.29 3.50
N GLU A 47 -8.75 1.57 3.42
CA GLU A 47 -9.41 2.57 2.58
C GLU A 47 -8.57 2.85 1.33
N THR A 48 -9.20 3.00 0.17
CA THR A 48 -8.48 3.27 -1.08
C THR A 48 -8.37 4.76 -1.36
N HIS A 49 -7.19 5.18 -1.85
CA HIS A 49 -6.97 6.52 -2.37
C HIS A 49 -6.52 6.45 -3.84
N GLU A 50 -7.17 7.23 -4.71
CA GLU A 50 -6.84 7.26 -6.13
C GLU A 50 -5.71 8.25 -6.41
N LEU A 51 -4.85 7.94 -7.40
CA LEU A 51 -3.67 8.75 -7.70
C LEU A 51 -3.79 9.55 -9.01
N ASP A 52 -4.92 9.45 -9.70
CA ASP A 52 -5.12 10.02 -11.04
C ASP A 52 -5.19 11.56 -11.07
N ALA A 53 -5.63 12.18 -9.98
CA ALA A 53 -5.74 13.63 -9.86
C ALA A 53 -4.42 14.33 -9.47
N LEU A 54 -3.35 13.58 -9.20
CA LEU A 54 -2.08 14.15 -8.76
C LEU A 54 -1.32 14.76 -9.96
N PRO A 55 -1.03 16.07 -9.97
CA PRO A 55 -0.14 16.65 -10.98
C PRO A 55 1.27 16.08 -10.83
N LEU A 56 2.09 16.15 -11.87
CA LEU A 56 3.51 15.84 -11.75
C LEU A 56 4.16 16.78 -10.73
N TYR A 57 5.01 16.21 -9.86
CA TYR A 57 5.72 17.00 -8.86
C TYR A 57 6.57 18.08 -9.53
N ASN A 58 6.36 19.28 -9.07
CA ASN A 58 7.14 20.44 -9.47
C ASN A 58 7.29 21.35 -8.23
N GLY A 59 8.53 21.68 -7.88
CA GLY A 59 8.82 22.55 -6.74
C GLY A 59 8.26 23.96 -6.87
N ASP A 60 8.10 24.48 -8.09
CA ASP A 60 7.48 25.80 -8.33
C ASP A 60 5.97 25.77 -8.04
N VAL A 61 5.31 24.65 -8.39
CA VAL A 61 3.90 24.43 -8.05
C VAL A 61 3.73 24.32 -6.55
N GLU A 62 4.60 23.56 -5.86
CA GLU A 62 4.58 23.45 -4.39
C GLU A 62 4.76 24.82 -3.73
N ALA A 63 5.70 25.64 -4.21
CA ALA A 63 5.97 26.98 -3.68
C ALA A 63 4.83 27.97 -3.90
N ALA A 64 4.09 27.83 -5.01
CA ALA A 64 2.93 28.67 -5.32
C ALA A 64 1.67 28.26 -4.53
N GLY A 65 1.63 27.07 -3.99
CA GLY A 65 0.53 26.51 -3.22
C GLY A 65 0.34 25.03 -3.54
N VAL A 66 0.24 24.20 -2.50
CA VAL A 66 0.10 22.75 -2.69
C VAL A 66 -1.26 22.44 -3.31
N PRO A 67 -1.33 21.64 -4.40
CA PRO A 67 -2.59 21.24 -5.01
C PRO A 67 -3.50 20.49 -4.03
N GLN A 68 -4.81 20.69 -4.11
CA GLN A 68 -5.78 20.07 -3.21
C GLN A 68 -5.69 18.53 -3.22
N SER A 69 -5.55 17.90 -4.39
CA SER A 69 -5.40 16.44 -4.51
C SER A 69 -4.16 15.90 -3.77
N VAL A 70 -3.09 16.70 -3.69
CA VAL A 70 -1.89 16.37 -2.93
C VAL A 70 -2.13 16.50 -1.42
N GLU A 71 -2.83 17.55 -0.98
CA GLU A 71 -3.18 17.71 0.44
C GLU A 71 -4.14 16.60 0.90
N GLU A 72 -5.07 16.17 0.06
CA GLU A 72 -5.97 15.04 0.33
C GLU A 72 -5.18 13.74 0.49
N LEU A 73 -4.23 13.44 -0.40
CA LEU A 73 -3.34 12.28 -0.26
C LEU A 73 -2.50 12.36 1.03
N ARG A 74 -1.88 13.51 1.29
CA ARG A 74 -1.08 13.72 2.52
C ARG A 74 -1.93 13.55 3.77
N ALA A 75 -3.16 14.06 3.77
CA ALA A 75 -4.09 13.94 4.89
C ALA A 75 -4.49 12.48 5.11
N ALA A 76 -4.84 11.74 4.06
CA ALA A 76 -5.15 10.31 4.14
C ALA A 76 -3.97 9.51 4.73
N ILE A 77 -2.74 9.77 4.27
CA ILE A 77 -1.55 9.11 4.81
C ILE A 77 -1.30 9.48 6.28
N ARG A 78 -1.46 10.75 6.67
CA ARG A 78 -1.26 11.17 8.07
C ARG A 78 -2.25 10.53 9.03
N GLN A 79 -3.52 10.40 8.61
CA GLN A 79 -4.60 9.84 9.42
C GLN A 79 -4.51 8.31 9.55
N ALA A 80 -3.95 7.63 8.55
CA ALA A 80 -3.77 6.19 8.56
C ALA A 80 -2.63 5.75 9.49
N ASP A 81 -2.76 4.57 10.09
CA ASP A 81 -1.69 3.89 10.83
C ASP A 81 -0.61 3.38 9.86
N ALA A 82 -1.00 2.96 8.65
CA ALA A 82 -0.09 2.34 7.69
C ALA A 82 -0.52 2.54 6.22
N LEU A 83 0.38 2.14 5.30
CA LEU A 83 0.17 2.18 3.85
C LEU A 83 0.21 0.77 3.24
N LEU A 84 -0.75 0.47 2.34
CA LEU A 84 -0.71 -0.72 1.49
C LEU A 84 -0.56 -0.31 0.02
N ILE A 85 0.56 -0.64 -0.58
CA ILE A 85 0.92 -0.19 -1.93
C ILE A 85 0.86 -1.37 -2.90
N ALA A 86 -0.03 -1.29 -3.91
CA ALA A 86 -0.09 -2.24 -5.01
C ALA A 86 0.63 -1.68 -6.24
N THR A 87 1.87 -2.14 -6.49
CA THR A 87 2.72 -1.61 -7.56
C THR A 87 2.74 -2.50 -8.79
N PRO A 88 2.42 -2.00 -10.01
CA PRO A 88 2.84 -2.65 -11.23
C PRO A 88 4.36 -2.51 -11.44
N GLU A 89 4.88 -3.21 -12.44
CA GLU A 89 6.25 -3.03 -12.91
C GLU A 89 6.21 -2.54 -14.36
N TYR A 90 6.70 -1.32 -14.60
CA TYR A 90 6.82 -0.75 -15.94
C TYR A 90 8.30 -0.56 -16.28
N ASN A 91 8.74 -1.14 -17.39
CA ASN A 91 10.12 -1.05 -17.83
C ASN A 91 11.12 -1.44 -16.71
N HIS A 92 10.84 -2.52 -15.99
CA HIS A 92 11.63 -3.02 -14.86
C HIS A 92 11.74 -2.07 -13.67
N GLY A 93 10.81 -1.13 -13.51
CA GLY A 93 10.90 -0.15 -12.43
C GLY A 93 9.56 0.28 -11.84
N VAL A 94 9.66 1.20 -10.89
CA VAL A 94 8.51 1.84 -10.24
C VAL A 94 7.76 2.69 -11.26
N PRO A 95 6.43 2.54 -11.40
CA PRO A 95 5.65 3.36 -12.31
C PRO A 95 5.67 4.84 -11.91
N GLY A 96 5.69 5.73 -12.92
CA GLY A 96 5.77 7.17 -12.71
C GLY A 96 4.68 7.72 -11.78
N VAL A 97 3.45 7.22 -11.90
CA VAL A 97 2.33 7.59 -11.02
C VAL A 97 2.63 7.30 -9.55
N LEU A 98 3.15 6.12 -9.24
CA LEU A 98 3.48 5.74 -7.88
C LEU A 98 4.67 6.56 -7.35
N LYS A 99 5.72 6.71 -8.17
CA LYS A 99 6.88 7.53 -7.77
C LYS A 99 6.46 8.97 -7.50
N ASN A 100 5.60 9.54 -8.35
CA ASN A 100 5.04 10.87 -8.17
C ASN A 100 4.26 11.03 -6.85
N ALA A 101 3.43 10.04 -6.50
CA ALA A 101 2.71 10.04 -5.22
C ALA A 101 3.66 10.03 -4.01
N ILE A 102 4.74 9.23 -4.07
CA ILE A 102 5.78 9.20 -3.03
C ILE A 102 6.52 10.55 -2.97
N ASP A 103 6.85 11.15 -4.11
CA ASP A 103 7.54 12.44 -4.17
C ASP A 103 6.70 13.55 -3.52
N TRP A 104 5.43 13.65 -3.86
CA TRP A 104 4.50 14.59 -3.22
C TRP A 104 4.33 14.32 -1.72
N SER A 105 4.17 13.06 -1.31
CA SER A 105 3.91 12.70 0.09
C SER A 105 5.13 12.90 0.99
N SER A 106 6.34 12.93 0.43
CA SER A 106 7.60 13.16 1.15
C SER A 106 7.89 14.64 1.43
N ARG A 107 7.06 15.55 0.95
CA ARG A 107 7.26 17.01 1.09
C ARG A 107 6.33 17.63 2.14
N PRO A 108 6.78 18.72 2.81
CA PRO A 108 8.20 19.09 2.93
C PRO A 108 8.99 18.03 3.72
N PRO A 109 10.32 17.92 3.56
CA PRO A 109 11.10 16.82 4.18
C PRO A 109 10.92 16.70 5.70
N ARG A 110 10.85 17.82 6.42
CA ARG A 110 10.63 17.83 7.88
C ARG A 110 9.16 17.58 8.29
N GLY A 111 8.23 17.55 7.34
CA GLY A 111 6.79 17.34 7.55
C GLY A 111 6.25 16.22 6.66
N SER A 112 7.11 15.32 6.19
CA SER A 112 6.74 14.19 5.35
C SER A 112 5.59 13.39 5.96
N ALA A 113 4.51 13.18 5.20
CA ALA A 113 3.40 12.35 5.62
C ALA A 113 3.81 10.87 5.77
N LEU A 114 4.91 10.47 5.12
CA LEU A 114 5.46 9.10 5.14
C LEU A 114 6.33 8.81 6.37
N ASN A 115 6.81 9.85 7.07
CA ASN A 115 7.75 9.67 8.18
C ASN A 115 7.15 8.83 9.32
N GLY A 116 7.82 7.76 9.68
CA GLY A 116 7.42 6.86 10.76
C GLY A 116 6.25 5.92 10.43
N LYS A 117 5.70 5.95 9.21
CA LYS A 117 4.60 5.08 8.80
C LYS A 117 5.08 3.65 8.52
N ALA A 118 4.28 2.67 8.98
CA ALA A 118 4.42 1.30 8.50
C ALA A 118 3.89 1.20 7.06
N ALA A 119 4.55 0.40 6.22
CA ALA A 119 4.12 0.19 4.84
C ALA A 119 4.31 -1.26 4.41
N ALA A 120 3.38 -1.77 3.60
CA ALA A 120 3.50 -3.04 2.93
C ALA A 120 3.33 -2.85 1.41
N VAL A 121 4.09 -3.65 0.65
CA VAL A 121 4.07 -3.58 -0.82
C VAL A 121 3.70 -4.94 -1.38
N MET A 122 2.81 -4.92 -2.34
CA MET A 122 2.40 -6.08 -3.13
C MET A 122 2.32 -5.71 -4.60
N GLY A 123 2.27 -6.70 -5.50
CA GLY A 123 2.12 -6.37 -6.90
C GLY A 123 1.76 -7.55 -7.79
N ALA A 124 1.12 -7.23 -8.91
CA ALA A 124 0.69 -8.18 -9.91
C ALA A 124 1.12 -7.75 -11.32
N SER A 125 1.62 -8.72 -12.10
CA SER A 125 2.07 -8.51 -13.48
C SER A 125 1.70 -9.72 -14.34
N PRO A 126 1.35 -9.53 -15.63
CA PRO A 126 1.22 -10.65 -16.56
C PRO A 126 2.55 -11.36 -16.84
N GLY A 127 3.69 -10.75 -16.51
CA GLY A 127 5.01 -11.36 -16.66
C GLY A 127 5.31 -12.42 -15.60
N THR A 128 6.45 -13.10 -15.75
CA THR A 128 6.86 -14.25 -14.92
C THR A 128 7.52 -13.86 -13.59
N THR A 129 7.97 -12.64 -13.42
CA THR A 129 8.67 -12.16 -12.20
C THR A 129 7.76 -11.39 -11.24
N GLY A 130 6.45 -11.31 -11.57
CA GLY A 130 5.55 -10.43 -10.83
C GLY A 130 6.01 -8.98 -10.94
N THR A 131 6.20 -8.30 -9.82
CA THR A 131 6.68 -6.92 -9.76
C THR A 131 7.96 -6.78 -8.92
N ALA A 132 8.80 -7.81 -8.92
CA ALA A 132 9.97 -7.91 -8.04
C ALA A 132 10.94 -6.72 -8.17
N ARG A 133 11.20 -6.26 -9.39
CA ARG A 133 12.12 -5.14 -9.64
C ARG A 133 11.52 -3.80 -9.19
N SER A 134 10.23 -3.59 -9.47
CA SER A 134 9.51 -2.41 -9.00
C SER A 134 9.50 -2.32 -7.47
N GLN A 135 9.20 -3.43 -6.78
CA GLN A 135 9.21 -3.47 -5.33
C GLN A 135 10.63 -3.24 -4.77
N SER A 136 11.64 -3.88 -5.35
CA SER A 136 13.04 -3.65 -4.95
C SER A 136 13.47 -2.20 -5.16
N GLN A 137 13.11 -1.58 -6.29
CA GLN A 137 13.43 -0.19 -6.59
C GLN A 137 12.67 0.82 -5.69
N LEU A 138 11.49 0.45 -5.19
CA LEU A 138 10.71 1.31 -4.29
C LEU A 138 11.35 1.41 -2.88
N ARG A 139 11.99 0.34 -2.40
CA ARG A 139 12.53 0.26 -1.03
C ARG A 139 13.51 1.39 -0.66
N PRO A 140 14.45 1.85 -1.52
CA PRO A 140 15.29 3.02 -1.24
C PRO A 140 14.52 4.31 -0.92
N ALA A 141 13.34 4.50 -1.54
CA ALA A 141 12.50 5.65 -1.21
C ALA A 141 11.99 5.59 0.23
N PHE A 142 11.69 4.39 0.74
CA PHE A 142 11.29 4.21 2.14
C PHE A 142 12.42 4.48 3.13
N VAL A 143 13.66 4.14 2.78
CA VAL A 143 14.84 4.50 3.58
C VAL A 143 14.94 6.02 3.71
N PHE A 144 14.82 6.75 2.59
CA PHE A 144 14.92 8.21 2.59
C PHE A 144 13.76 8.89 3.34
N THR A 145 12.54 8.34 3.24
CA THR A 145 11.34 8.91 3.86
C THR A 145 11.11 8.45 5.29
N ASN A 146 12.01 7.62 5.86
CA ASN A 146 11.88 6.99 7.18
C ASN A 146 10.56 6.21 7.32
N THR A 147 10.21 5.44 6.27
CA THR A 147 9.01 4.59 6.23
C THR A 147 9.43 3.16 6.57
N TYR A 148 8.74 2.51 7.50
CA TYR A 148 9.06 1.16 7.94
C TYR A 148 8.38 0.13 7.04
N ALA A 149 9.13 -0.49 6.14
CA ALA A 149 8.59 -1.44 5.19
C ALA A 149 8.54 -2.87 5.74
N LEU A 150 7.39 -3.55 5.62
CA LEU A 150 7.30 -4.99 5.79
C LEU A 150 8.14 -5.67 4.71
N LEU A 151 9.17 -6.42 5.13
CA LEU A 151 10.11 -7.03 4.19
C LEU A 151 9.63 -8.39 3.68
N GLN A 152 8.98 -9.18 4.52
CA GLN A 152 8.51 -10.54 4.23
C GLN A 152 7.13 -10.80 4.83
N PRO A 153 6.31 -11.61 4.12
CA PRO A 153 6.53 -12.20 2.80
C PRO A 153 6.41 -11.17 1.66
N GLU A 154 7.06 -11.42 0.52
CA GLU A 154 6.89 -10.61 -0.70
C GLU A 154 5.71 -11.11 -1.53
N VAL A 155 4.75 -10.25 -1.84
CA VAL A 155 3.61 -10.60 -2.71
C VAL A 155 3.94 -10.23 -4.16
N LEU A 156 4.39 -11.22 -4.93
CA LEU A 156 4.84 -11.11 -6.32
C LEU A 156 3.92 -11.94 -7.24
N VAL A 157 2.74 -11.42 -7.58
CA VAL A 157 1.75 -12.15 -8.37
C VAL A 157 2.19 -12.15 -9.85
N ALA A 158 2.88 -13.22 -10.25
CA ALA A 158 3.24 -13.47 -11.63
C ALA A 158 2.06 -14.05 -12.43
N ARG A 159 2.11 -13.91 -13.76
CA ARG A 159 1.07 -14.42 -14.69
C ARG A 159 -0.35 -14.04 -14.24
N ALA A 160 -0.52 -12.76 -13.90
CA ALA A 160 -1.77 -12.27 -13.32
C ALA A 160 -3.02 -12.57 -14.18
N HIS A 161 -2.87 -12.65 -15.50
CA HIS A 161 -3.95 -13.01 -16.44
C HIS A 161 -4.53 -14.42 -16.22
N GLU A 162 -3.79 -15.33 -15.57
CA GLU A 162 -4.23 -16.66 -15.19
C GLU A 162 -4.90 -16.71 -13.81
N LYS A 163 -4.77 -15.64 -13.02
CA LYS A 163 -5.17 -15.60 -11.61
C LYS A 163 -6.36 -14.71 -11.30
N PHE A 164 -6.69 -13.82 -12.24
CA PHE A 164 -7.85 -12.94 -12.14
C PHE A 164 -8.85 -13.28 -13.25
N ASP A 165 -10.14 -13.27 -12.91
CA ASP A 165 -11.22 -13.44 -13.89
C ASP A 165 -11.46 -12.18 -14.72
N ALA A 166 -12.42 -12.24 -15.64
CA ALA A 166 -12.79 -11.13 -16.53
C ALA A 166 -13.33 -9.89 -15.77
N ASP A 167 -13.91 -10.10 -14.58
CA ASP A 167 -14.41 -9.04 -13.69
C ASP A 167 -13.30 -8.47 -12.79
N GLY A 168 -12.09 -9.02 -12.90
CA GLY A 168 -10.93 -8.62 -12.08
C GLY A 168 -11.01 -9.12 -10.63
N ARG A 169 -11.69 -10.25 -10.39
CA ARG A 169 -11.67 -10.93 -9.10
C ARG A 169 -10.49 -11.89 -9.06
N LEU A 170 -9.77 -11.92 -7.93
CA LEU A 170 -8.70 -12.89 -7.71
C LEU A 170 -9.32 -14.26 -7.45
N VAL A 171 -9.20 -15.20 -8.40
CA VAL A 171 -9.81 -16.53 -8.36
C VAL A 171 -8.81 -17.64 -8.04
N ASP A 172 -7.51 -17.40 -8.15
CA ASP A 172 -6.47 -18.38 -7.79
C ASP A 172 -6.39 -18.54 -6.27
N GLN A 173 -6.81 -19.70 -5.77
CA GLN A 173 -6.93 -19.95 -4.32
C GLN A 173 -5.57 -19.84 -3.62
N ALA A 174 -4.49 -20.37 -4.19
CA ALA A 174 -3.17 -20.30 -3.58
C ALA A 174 -2.69 -18.84 -3.39
N THR A 175 -2.99 -17.99 -4.37
CA THR A 175 -2.66 -16.54 -4.25
C THR A 175 -3.56 -15.86 -3.21
N ARG A 176 -4.84 -16.23 -3.09
CA ARG A 176 -5.74 -15.72 -2.05
C ARG A 176 -5.25 -16.08 -0.65
N ASP A 177 -4.89 -17.34 -0.42
CA ASP A 177 -4.41 -17.82 0.88
C ASP A 177 -3.08 -17.14 1.26
N PHE A 178 -2.20 -16.96 0.28
CA PHE A 178 -0.94 -16.26 0.48
C PHE A 178 -1.14 -14.77 0.78
N LEU A 179 -2.07 -14.11 0.08
CA LEU A 179 -2.42 -12.72 0.34
C LEU A 179 -3.04 -12.53 1.72
N ALA A 180 -3.92 -13.44 2.16
CA ALA A 180 -4.48 -13.41 3.51
C ALA A 180 -3.38 -13.54 4.58
N THR A 181 -2.43 -14.46 4.39
CA THR A 181 -1.27 -14.62 5.27
C THR A 181 -0.41 -13.34 5.33
N PHE A 182 -0.16 -12.71 4.18
CA PHE A 182 0.56 -11.45 4.11
C PHE A 182 -0.14 -10.33 4.88
N LEU A 183 -1.47 -10.21 4.74
CA LEU A 183 -2.26 -9.19 5.43
C LEU A 183 -2.26 -9.41 6.96
N GLN A 184 -2.32 -10.66 7.42
CA GLN A 184 -2.16 -10.98 8.83
C GLN A 184 -0.78 -10.55 9.37
N ARG A 185 0.29 -10.86 8.63
CA ARG A 185 1.64 -10.41 8.96
C ARG A 185 1.78 -8.88 8.93
N PHE A 186 1.05 -8.23 8.07
CA PHE A 186 1.04 -6.77 8.01
C PHE A 186 0.35 -6.17 9.24
N ALA A 187 -0.78 -6.71 9.70
CA ALA A 187 -1.42 -6.29 10.95
C ALA A 187 -0.48 -6.42 12.15
N GLU A 188 0.18 -7.58 12.30
CA GLU A 188 1.19 -7.82 13.33
C GLU A 188 2.36 -6.82 13.26
N PHE A 189 2.78 -6.47 12.03
CA PHE A 189 3.86 -5.52 11.79
C PHE A 189 3.48 -4.10 12.21
N ILE A 190 2.28 -3.62 11.87
CA ILE A 190 1.77 -2.31 12.27
C ILE A 190 1.77 -2.20 13.80
N GLY A 191 1.32 -3.22 14.50
CA GLY A 191 1.28 -3.25 15.96
C GLY A 191 2.60 -2.98 16.67
N ARG A 192 3.74 -3.10 15.98
CA ARG A 192 5.07 -2.80 16.54
C ARG A 192 5.39 -1.30 16.58
N PHE A 193 4.65 -0.47 15.85
CA PHE A 193 4.89 0.95 15.69
C PHE A 193 3.75 1.82 16.23
N THR A 194 2.63 1.21 16.58
CA THR A 194 1.46 1.89 17.13
C THR A 194 1.33 1.51 18.61
N THR A 195 1.99 2.26 19.47
CA THR A 195 1.82 2.19 20.94
C THR A 195 0.72 3.10 21.41
#